data_b96cd5c7df24f8947a6a0fda3542e85b
#
_entry.id   b96cd5c7df24f8947a6a0fda3542e85b
#
_cell.length_a   1.000
_cell.length_b   1.000
_cell.length_c   1.000
_cell.angle_alpha   90.00
_cell.angle_beta   90.00
_cell.angle_gamma   90.00
#
_symmetry.space_group_name_H-M   'P 1'
#
loop_
_entity.id
_entity.type
_entity.pdbx_description
1 polymer ?
#
loop_
_entity_poly.entity_id
_entity_poly.type
_entity_poly.pdbx_seq_one_letter_code
_entity_poly.pdbx_strand_id
1 'polypeptide(L)'
;MSSIIIVLPKLEDAKHVKDILARRGLTAAALCTTASMALSQVHQLDSGVVICSYRIRDMHYTQLAEYLPDYFDMLLLASTSELESAPHDMVTLTYPIXXXXPNDLASTVEMMLAQLDRRLKKRKSQPKKRTEQEQNYINNAKWLLMERNHMTEQEAFRYIQKSSMDSGTNMVETAQMILLLIYDG
;
A
#
# COMPACT_ATOMS: atom_id res chain seq x y z
N MET A 1 -4.24 5.25 -9.49
CA MET A 1 -3.04 5.43 -10.29
C MET A 1 -1.88 5.87 -9.42
N SER A 2 -0.73 5.24 -9.59
CA SER A 2 0.41 5.53 -8.72
C SER A 2 1.15 6.79 -9.13
N SER A 3 1.67 7.49 -8.16
CA SER A 3 2.32 8.79 -8.35
C SER A 3 3.84 8.68 -8.24
N ILE A 4 4.54 9.70 -8.73
CA ILE A 4 5.99 9.78 -8.62
C ILE A 4 6.34 11.03 -7.83
N ILE A 5 7.16 10.87 -6.79
CA ILE A 5 7.65 11.97 -5.97
C ILE A 5 9.16 11.97 -6.04
N ILE A 6 9.75 13.14 -6.28
CA ILE A 6 11.20 13.28 -6.38
C ILE A 6 11.70 14.08 -5.18
N VAL A 7 12.68 13.52 -4.45
CA VAL A 7 13.25 14.14 -3.25
C VAL A 7 14.76 14.25 -3.43
N LEU A 8 15.22 15.42 -3.84
CA LEU A 8 16.66 15.68 -4.02
C LEU A 8 16.99 17.02 -3.37
N PRO A 9 18.17 17.13 -2.70
CA PRO A 9 18.49 18.38 -1.99
C PRO A 9 18.56 19.62 -2.88
N LYS A 10 18.95 19.42 -4.14
CA LYS A 10 19.04 20.54 -5.07
C LYS A 10 17.85 20.48 -6.04
N LEU A 11 17.13 21.58 -6.12
CA LEU A 11 15.97 21.65 -7.00
C LEU A 11 16.35 21.43 -8.47
N GLU A 12 17.54 21.89 -8.87
CA GLU A 12 18.02 21.68 -10.22
C GLU A 12 18.12 20.20 -10.57
N ASP A 13 18.64 19.40 -9.63
CA ASP A 13 18.73 17.97 -9.83
C ASP A 13 17.35 17.32 -9.91
N ALA A 14 16.43 17.78 -9.07
CA ALA A 14 15.06 17.26 -9.09
C ALA A 14 14.40 17.57 -10.44
N LYS A 15 14.60 18.76 -10.97
CA LYS A 15 14.06 19.14 -12.28
C LYS A 15 14.67 18.29 -13.39
N HIS A 16 15.97 17.99 -13.28
CA HIS A 16 16.64 17.16 -14.28
C HIS A 16 16.02 15.76 -14.31
N VAL A 17 15.80 15.16 -13.13
CA VAL A 17 15.17 13.87 -13.04
C VAL A 17 13.75 13.91 -13.59
N LYS A 18 13.01 14.96 -13.24
CA LYS A 18 11.66 15.16 -13.76
C LYS A 18 11.65 15.19 -15.30
N ASP A 19 12.60 15.90 -15.90
CA ASP A 19 12.68 16.02 -17.36
C ASP A 19 12.98 14.66 -18.01
N ILE A 20 13.87 13.88 -17.39
CA ILE A 20 14.20 12.54 -17.92
C ILE A 20 12.94 11.68 -17.93
N LEU A 21 12.16 11.70 -16.85
CA LEU A 21 10.93 10.91 -16.76
C LEU A 21 9.87 11.41 -17.74
N ALA A 22 9.80 12.75 -17.94
CA ALA A 22 8.80 13.32 -18.83
C ALA A 22 9.01 12.87 -20.27
N ARG A 23 10.26 12.64 -20.68
CA ARG A 23 10.56 12.15 -22.02
C ARG A 23 9.96 10.76 -22.29
N ARG A 24 9.68 10.00 -21.24
CA ARG A 24 9.07 8.68 -21.36
C ARG A 24 7.58 8.73 -20.98
N GLY A 25 7.01 9.93 -20.87
CA GLY A 25 5.60 10.07 -20.54
C GLY A 25 5.27 9.91 -19.07
N LEU A 26 6.28 9.95 -18.21
CA LEU A 26 6.08 9.82 -16.77
C LEU A 26 6.08 11.20 -16.13
N THR A 27 5.03 11.52 -15.38
CA THR A 27 4.85 12.83 -14.78
C THR A 27 5.07 12.76 -13.26
N ALA A 28 5.95 13.60 -12.74
CA ALA A 28 6.18 13.68 -11.30
C ALA A 28 5.06 14.48 -10.64
N ALA A 29 4.49 13.94 -9.58
CA ALA A 29 3.44 14.62 -8.83
C ALA A 29 4.01 15.74 -7.96
N ALA A 30 5.25 15.62 -7.51
CA ALA A 30 5.85 16.62 -6.65
C ALA A 30 7.38 16.57 -6.76
N LEU A 31 7.99 17.75 -6.66
CA LEU A 31 9.44 17.91 -6.53
C LEU A 31 9.71 18.45 -5.13
N CYS A 32 10.51 17.73 -4.35
CA CYS A 32 10.78 18.08 -2.96
C CYS A 32 12.26 18.22 -2.74
N THR A 33 12.65 19.11 -1.84
CA THR A 33 14.05 19.26 -1.46
C THR A 33 14.32 18.74 -0.05
N THR A 34 13.28 18.35 0.68
CA THR A 34 13.40 17.75 2.01
C THR A 34 12.48 16.55 2.12
N ALA A 35 12.79 15.66 3.07
CA ALA A 35 11.96 14.50 3.33
C ALA A 35 10.60 14.91 3.91
N SER A 36 10.56 15.96 4.70
CA SER A 36 9.30 16.46 5.27
C SER A 36 8.32 16.86 4.19
N MET A 37 8.82 17.53 3.15
CA MET A 37 7.97 17.90 2.01
C MET A 37 7.42 16.66 1.32
N ALA A 38 8.27 15.64 1.16
CA ALA A 38 7.86 14.41 0.50
C ALA A 38 6.79 13.69 1.31
N LEU A 39 6.94 13.62 2.62
CA LEU A 39 5.97 12.95 3.47
C LEU A 39 4.61 13.68 3.45
N SER A 40 4.63 15.01 3.38
CA SER A 40 3.38 15.76 3.22
C SER A 40 2.65 15.35 1.95
N GLN A 41 3.38 15.20 0.86
CA GLN A 41 2.79 14.79 -0.41
C GLN A 41 2.30 13.34 -0.36
N VAL A 42 3.10 12.47 0.26
CA VAL A 42 2.78 11.05 0.35
C VAL A 42 1.46 10.84 1.08
N HIS A 43 1.22 11.61 2.14
CA HIS A 43 -0.01 11.46 2.92
C HIS A 43 -1.26 11.88 2.16
N GLN A 44 -1.11 12.62 1.07
CA GLN A 44 -2.22 13.04 0.22
C GLN A 44 -2.44 12.11 -0.97
N LEU A 45 -1.56 11.12 -1.14
CA LEU A 45 -1.59 10.21 -2.29
C LEU A 45 -1.81 8.78 -1.80
N ASP A 46 -2.31 7.92 -2.67
CA ASP A 46 -2.62 6.53 -2.32
C ASP A 46 -1.45 5.58 -2.49
N SER A 47 -0.64 5.80 -3.52
CA SER A 47 0.46 4.91 -3.84
C SER A 47 1.45 5.62 -4.73
N GLY A 48 2.68 5.13 -4.77
CA GLY A 48 3.64 5.72 -5.66
C GLY A 48 5.08 5.27 -5.42
N VAL A 49 5.97 5.90 -6.19
CA VAL A 49 7.41 5.68 -6.10
C VAL A 49 8.05 7.00 -5.66
N VAL A 50 8.88 6.92 -4.63
CA VAL A 50 9.64 8.07 -4.12
C VAL A 50 11.08 7.93 -4.61
N ILE A 51 11.52 8.84 -5.46
CA ILE A 51 12.90 8.88 -5.96
C ILE A 51 13.69 9.78 -5.01
N CYS A 52 14.65 9.22 -4.31
CA CYS A 52 15.32 9.89 -3.20
C CYS A 52 16.83 9.80 -3.36
N SER A 53 17.55 10.85 -2.99
CA SER A 53 18.99 10.78 -3.01
C SER A 53 19.50 10.15 -1.70
N TYR A 54 20.71 9.63 -1.75
CA TYR A 54 21.36 9.04 -0.59
C TYR A 54 21.46 10.05 0.57
N ARG A 55 21.70 11.32 0.23
CA ARG A 55 21.77 12.39 1.23
C ARG A 55 20.58 13.33 1.05
N ILE A 56 19.78 13.45 2.10
CA ILE A 56 18.70 14.44 2.15
C ILE A 56 18.88 15.28 3.40
N ARG A 57 18.29 16.48 3.38
CA ARG A 57 18.65 17.51 4.35
C ARG A 57 18.18 17.25 5.76
N ASP A 58 16.98 16.72 5.93
CA ASP A 58 16.34 16.71 7.24
C ASP A 58 16.24 15.33 7.88
N MET A 59 16.61 14.27 7.16
CA MET A 59 16.67 12.93 7.77
C MET A 59 17.47 12.00 6.87
N HIS A 60 17.83 10.86 7.42
CA HIS A 60 18.50 9.80 6.66
C HIS A 60 17.49 9.11 5.73
N TYR A 61 17.94 8.67 4.55
CA TYR A 61 17.03 8.04 3.59
C TYR A 61 16.36 6.79 4.18
N THR A 62 17.03 6.08 5.08
CA THR A 62 16.43 4.91 5.71
C THR A 62 15.28 5.31 6.63
N GLN A 63 15.37 6.47 7.27
CA GLN A 63 14.26 6.96 8.08
C GLN A 63 13.06 7.30 7.20
N LEU A 64 13.31 7.95 6.07
CA LEU A 64 12.23 8.26 5.14
C LEU A 64 11.56 6.97 4.66
N ALA A 65 12.36 5.95 4.33
CA ALA A 65 11.82 4.68 3.88
C ALA A 65 10.91 4.06 4.94
N GLU A 66 11.30 4.16 6.21
CA GLU A 66 10.49 3.62 7.31
C GLU A 66 9.16 4.35 7.47
N TYR A 67 9.15 5.66 7.19
CA TYR A 67 7.94 6.47 7.35
C TYR A 67 6.98 6.35 6.17
N LEU A 68 7.41 5.77 5.06
CA LEU A 68 6.53 5.63 3.89
C LEU A 68 5.41 4.62 4.18
N PRO A 69 4.17 4.97 3.83
CA PRO A 69 3.08 4.01 3.99
C PRO A 69 3.23 2.82 3.05
N ASP A 70 2.42 1.78 3.27
CA ASP A 70 2.32 0.68 2.33
C ASP A 70 1.96 1.22 0.95
N TYR A 71 2.47 0.57 -0.08
CA TYR A 71 2.24 0.95 -1.48
C TYR A 71 2.98 2.22 -1.89
N PHE A 72 4.02 2.57 -1.13
CA PHE A 72 5.04 3.53 -1.57
C PHE A 72 6.38 2.83 -1.54
N ASP A 73 7.05 2.81 -2.66
CA ASP A 73 8.38 2.21 -2.77
C ASP A 73 9.40 3.32 -3.01
N MET A 74 10.64 3.08 -2.56
CA MET A 74 11.71 4.06 -2.71
C MET A 74 12.70 3.60 -3.75
N LEU A 75 13.09 4.52 -4.62
CA LEU A 75 14.21 4.36 -5.54
C LEU A 75 15.33 5.27 -5.06
N LEU A 76 16.46 4.70 -4.70
CA LEU A 76 17.59 5.46 -4.14
C LEU A 76 18.58 5.82 -5.24
N LEU A 77 18.89 7.10 -5.34
CA LEU A 77 19.94 7.60 -6.24
C LEU A 77 21.17 7.91 -5.41
N ALA A 78 22.31 7.34 -5.76
CA ALA A 78 23.51 7.48 -4.96
C ALA A 78 24.75 7.34 -5.83
N SER A 79 25.88 7.86 -5.36
CA SER A 79 27.16 7.64 -6.04
C SER A 79 27.57 6.17 -5.90
N THR A 80 28.52 5.75 -6.72
CA THR A 80 28.99 4.37 -6.68
C THR A 80 29.46 3.97 -5.29
N SER A 81 30.19 4.86 -4.61
CA SER A 81 30.70 4.55 -3.26
C SER A 81 29.57 4.49 -2.24
N GLU A 82 28.57 5.34 -2.38
CA GLU A 82 27.41 5.34 -1.47
C GLU A 82 26.57 4.08 -1.64
N LEU A 83 26.48 3.55 -2.86
CA LEU A 83 25.71 2.33 -3.11
C LEU A 83 26.24 1.12 -2.35
N GLU A 84 27.52 1.11 -2.05
CA GLU A 84 28.13 0.01 -1.29
C GLU A 84 27.53 -0.07 0.14
N SER A 85 27.07 1.04 0.66
CA SER A 85 26.47 1.11 2.00
C SER A 85 24.98 0.94 2.03
N ALA A 86 24.32 0.90 0.86
CA ALA A 86 22.87 0.84 0.79
C ALA A 86 22.37 -0.58 1.07
N PRO A 87 21.17 -0.71 1.64
CA PRO A 87 20.59 -2.05 1.86
C PRO A 87 20.42 -2.81 0.55
N HIS A 88 20.63 -4.12 0.59
CA HIS A 88 20.56 -4.95 -0.61
C HIS A 88 19.14 -5.10 -1.15
N ASP A 89 18.13 -4.91 -0.29
CA ASP A 89 16.74 -5.07 -0.70
C ASP A 89 16.11 -3.79 -1.27
N MET A 90 16.89 -2.71 -1.34
CA MET A 90 16.42 -1.43 -1.86
C MET A 90 16.80 -1.27 -3.32
N VAL A 91 15.88 -0.75 -4.13
CA VAL A 91 16.19 -0.47 -5.54
C VAL A 91 17.07 0.78 -5.61
N THR A 92 18.19 0.66 -6.29
CA THR A 92 19.18 1.74 -6.35
C THR A 92 19.65 2.00 -7.78
N LEU A 93 20.03 3.23 -8.05
CA LEU A 93 20.67 3.63 -9.32
C LEU A 93 21.78 4.62 -9.03
N THR A 94 22.78 4.60 -9.89
CA THR A 94 23.92 5.52 -9.77
C THR A 94 23.53 6.93 -10.21
N TYR A 95 23.96 7.90 -9.43
CA TYR A 95 23.75 9.32 -9.76
C TYR A 95 25.07 10.07 -9.48
N PRO A 96 25.50 10.99 -10.35
CA PRO A 96 24.84 11.54 -11.56
C PRO A 96 24.62 10.51 -12.67
N ILE A 97 23.52 10.69 -13.40
CA ILE A 97 23.16 9.73 -14.44
C ILE A 97 24.02 9.95 -15.65
N UNK A 98 24.76 9.01 -15.94
CA UNK A 98 25.65 9.02 -17.07
C UNK A 98 24.82 9.03 -18.30
N UNK A 99 25.30 9.35 -19.30
CA UNK A 99 24.69 9.41 -20.56
C UNK A 99 23.84 8.24 -20.96
N UNK A 100 24.06 7.42 -20.52
CA UNK A 100 23.41 6.24 -20.79
C UNK A 100 22.32 5.90 -19.86
N UNK A 101 22.30 6.47 -19.09
CA UNK A 101 21.59 6.20 -18.16
C UNK A 101 20.37 6.84 -18.00
N PRO A 102 19.95 7.76 -18.66
CA PRO A 102 18.56 8.26 -18.50
C PRO A 102 17.49 7.20 -18.77
N ASN A 103 17.76 6.33 -19.72
CA ASN A 103 16.82 5.24 -20.01
C ASN A 103 16.71 4.26 -18.84
N ASP A 104 17.81 4.06 -18.13
CA ASP A 104 17.80 3.17 -16.96
C ASP A 104 16.89 3.70 -15.87
N LEU A 105 16.94 5.02 -15.65
CA LEU A 105 16.08 5.64 -14.63
C LEU A 105 14.60 5.47 -15.00
N ALA A 106 14.24 5.82 -16.22
CA ALA A 106 12.85 5.73 -16.64
C ALA A 106 12.37 4.28 -16.66
N SER A 107 13.19 3.37 -17.13
CA SER A 107 12.82 1.94 -17.17
C SER A 107 12.64 1.38 -15.77
N THR A 108 13.52 1.76 -14.84
CA THR A 108 13.41 1.29 -13.46
C THR A 108 12.13 1.82 -12.80
N VAL A 109 11.81 3.10 -13.01
CA VAL A 109 10.58 3.67 -12.45
C VAL A 109 9.37 2.98 -13.05
N GLU A 110 9.36 2.75 -14.36
CA GLU A 110 8.26 2.05 -15.02
C GLU A 110 8.06 0.65 -14.43
N MET A 111 9.16 -0.07 -14.21
CA MET A 111 9.11 -1.39 -13.61
C MET A 111 8.53 -1.35 -12.19
N MET A 112 8.99 -0.38 -11.39
CA MET A 112 8.50 -0.24 -10.03
C MET A 112 7.01 0.10 -10.00
N LEU A 113 6.57 0.98 -10.89
CA LEU A 113 5.15 1.33 -10.97
C LEU A 113 4.30 0.13 -11.38
N ALA A 114 4.80 -0.67 -12.33
CA ALA A 114 4.09 -1.87 -12.76
C ALA A 114 3.96 -2.89 -11.63
N GLN A 115 5.03 -3.11 -10.89
CA GLN A 115 5.01 -4.03 -9.74
C GLN A 115 4.05 -3.53 -8.67
N LEU A 116 4.03 -2.23 -8.43
CA LEU A 116 3.16 -1.61 -7.46
C LEU A 116 1.69 -1.79 -7.87
N ASP A 117 1.39 -1.58 -9.14
CA ASP A 117 0.03 -1.76 -9.65
C ASP A 117 -0.44 -3.20 -9.49
N ARG A 118 0.45 -4.16 -9.71
CA ARG A 118 0.11 -5.57 -9.50
C ARG A 118 -0.21 -5.86 -8.05
N ARG A 119 0.58 -5.30 -7.12
CA ARG A 119 0.31 -5.47 -5.69
C ARG A 119 -1.03 -4.85 -5.29
N LEU A 120 -1.35 -3.70 -5.85
CA LEU A 120 -2.63 -3.02 -5.56
C LEU A 120 -3.81 -3.82 -6.07
N LYS A 121 -3.71 -4.39 -7.27
CA LYS A 121 -4.77 -5.23 -7.83
C LYS A 121 -4.96 -6.49 -7.00
N LYS A 122 -3.88 -7.08 -6.55
CA LYS A 122 -3.95 -8.29 -5.72
C LYS A 122 -4.64 -8.00 -4.41
N ARG A 123 -4.34 -6.83 -3.78
CA ARG A 123 -5.00 -6.44 -2.54
C ARG A 123 -6.50 -6.25 -2.74
N LYS A 124 -6.91 -5.62 -3.84
CA LYS A 124 -8.33 -5.37 -4.10
C LYS A 124 -9.10 -6.66 -4.33
N SER A 125 -8.45 -7.69 -4.87
CA SER A 125 -9.12 -8.96 -5.14
C SER A 125 -9.23 -9.85 -3.91
N GLN A 126 -8.55 -9.53 -2.81
CA GLN A 126 -8.61 -10.32 -1.59
C GLN A 126 -9.83 -9.91 -0.77
N PRO A 127 -10.55 -10.90 -0.18
CA PRO A 127 -11.68 -10.55 0.69
C PRO A 127 -11.20 -9.76 1.90
N LYS A 128 -12.02 -8.82 2.33
CA LYS A 128 -11.72 -8.07 3.54
C LYS A 128 -11.80 -9.00 4.74
N LYS A 129 -10.85 -8.87 5.66
CA LYS A 129 -10.92 -9.60 6.91
C LYS A 129 -11.97 -8.98 7.82
N ARG A 130 -12.72 -9.84 8.52
CA ARG A 130 -13.69 -9.36 9.49
C ARG A 130 -12.96 -8.74 10.68
N THR A 131 -13.54 -7.68 11.24
CA THR A 131 -13.04 -7.13 12.49
C THR A 131 -13.36 -8.09 13.64
N GLU A 132 -12.70 -7.90 14.78
CA GLU A 132 -12.98 -8.72 15.96
C GLU A 132 -14.44 -8.62 16.37
N GLN A 133 -14.99 -7.40 16.35
CA GLN A 133 -16.39 -7.18 16.70
C GLN A 133 -17.33 -7.91 15.74
N GLU A 134 -17.05 -7.84 14.45
CA GLU A 134 -17.86 -8.53 13.45
C GLU A 134 -17.82 -10.05 13.64
N GLN A 135 -16.65 -10.59 13.92
CA GLN A 135 -16.53 -12.02 14.17
C GLN A 135 -17.26 -12.43 15.45
N ASN A 136 -17.30 -11.55 16.44
CA ASN A 136 -18.01 -11.82 17.68
C ASN A 136 -19.53 -11.90 17.46
N TYR A 137 -20.09 -11.09 16.58
CA TYR A 137 -21.51 -11.22 16.23
C TYR A 137 -21.80 -12.63 15.66
N ILE A 138 -20.94 -13.09 14.77
CA ILE A 138 -21.12 -14.40 14.16
C ILE A 138 -20.97 -15.51 15.22
N ASN A 139 -19.96 -15.39 16.08
CA ASN A 139 -19.74 -16.38 17.13
C ASN A 139 -20.90 -16.45 18.12
N ASN A 140 -21.45 -15.32 18.50
CA ASN A 140 -22.58 -15.26 19.41
C ASN A 140 -23.83 -15.86 18.78
N ALA A 141 -24.07 -15.59 17.51
CA ALA A 141 -25.21 -16.15 16.79
C ALA A 141 -25.08 -17.68 16.70
N LYS A 142 -23.84 -18.17 16.40
CA LYS A 142 -23.60 -19.60 16.37
C LYS A 142 -23.91 -20.23 17.73
N TRP A 143 -23.41 -19.60 18.80
CA TRP A 143 -23.62 -20.11 20.15
C TRP A 143 -25.11 -20.23 20.49
N LEU A 144 -25.90 -19.20 20.15
CA LEU A 144 -27.33 -19.23 20.42
C LEU A 144 -28.03 -20.34 19.62
N LEU A 145 -27.67 -20.54 18.38
CA LEU A 145 -28.25 -21.60 17.57
C LEU A 145 -27.87 -22.97 18.13
N MET A 146 -26.64 -23.14 18.61
CA MET A 146 -26.22 -24.38 19.22
C MET A 146 -27.02 -24.66 20.52
N GLU A 147 -27.22 -23.62 21.31
CA GLU A 147 -27.95 -23.76 22.58
C GLU A 147 -29.43 -24.03 22.37
N ARG A 148 -30.07 -23.23 21.54
CA ARG A 148 -31.52 -23.28 21.38
C ARG A 148 -32.01 -24.36 20.42
N ASN A 149 -31.28 -24.55 19.33
CA ASN A 149 -31.71 -25.48 18.29
C ASN A 149 -30.93 -26.78 18.29
N HIS A 150 -30.04 -26.95 19.27
CA HIS A 150 -29.23 -28.17 19.41
C HIS A 150 -28.41 -28.49 18.17
N MET A 151 -27.90 -27.43 17.51
CA MET A 151 -27.04 -27.59 16.35
C MET A 151 -25.60 -27.79 16.77
N THR A 152 -24.83 -28.50 15.92
CA THR A 152 -23.38 -28.48 16.05
C THR A 152 -22.84 -27.13 15.57
N GLU A 153 -21.56 -26.87 15.86
CA GLU A 153 -20.96 -25.64 15.40
C GLU A 153 -21.00 -25.52 13.87
N GLN A 154 -20.72 -26.62 13.18
CA GLN A 154 -20.77 -26.61 11.72
C GLN A 154 -22.18 -26.36 11.20
N GLU A 155 -23.17 -26.95 11.83
CA GLU A 155 -24.56 -26.73 11.42
C GLU A 155 -24.98 -25.31 11.64
N ALA A 156 -24.57 -24.72 12.76
CA ALA A 156 -24.90 -23.31 13.05
C ALA A 156 -24.25 -22.38 12.04
N PHE A 157 -22.96 -22.63 11.73
CA PHE A 157 -22.26 -21.81 10.74
C PHE A 157 -22.93 -21.89 9.37
N ARG A 158 -23.28 -23.10 8.95
CA ARG A 158 -23.95 -23.29 7.66
C ARG A 158 -25.33 -22.62 7.64
N TYR A 159 -26.03 -22.65 8.75
CA TYR A 159 -27.31 -21.98 8.85
C TYR A 159 -27.19 -20.49 8.61
N ILE A 160 -26.21 -19.86 9.27
CA ILE A 160 -25.97 -18.43 9.10
C ILE A 160 -25.55 -18.14 7.66
N GLN A 161 -24.67 -18.96 7.11
CA GLN A 161 -24.19 -18.76 5.75
C GLN A 161 -25.32 -18.87 4.72
N LYS A 162 -26.15 -19.90 4.85
CA LYS A 162 -27.27 -20.10 3.93
C LYS A 162 -28.29 -18.98 4.07
N SER A 163 -28.57 -18.56 5.32
CA SER A 163 -29.51 -17.49 5.55
C SER A 163 -29.03 -16.17 4.93
N SER A 164 -27.72 -15.91 5.01
CA SER A 164 -27.18 -14.71 4.42
C SER A 164 -27.29 -14.74 2.89
N MET A 165 -27.07 -15.90 2.28
CA MET A 165 -27.19 -16.04 0.84
C MET A 165 -28.64 -15.90 0.39
N ASP A 166 -29.57 -16.50 1.12
CA ASP A 166 -31.00 -16.46 0.76
C ASP A 166 -31.57 -15.06 0.89
N SER A 167 -31.12 -14.27 1.89
CA SER A 167 -31.66 -12.94 2.13
C SER A 167 -30.88 -11.83 1.44
N GLY A 168 -29.74 -12.16 0.82
CA GLY A 168 -28.91 -11.15 0.15
C GLY A 168 -28.15 -10.24 1.09
N THR A 169 -27.95 -10.68 2.33
CA THR A 169 -27.17 -9.93 3.32
C THR A 169 -25.83 -10.65 3.56
N ASN A 170 -24.90 -9.96 4.21
CA ASN A 170 -23.66 -10.63 4.57
C ASN A 170 -23.84 -11.39 5.89
N MET A 171 -22.83 -12.19 6.27
CA MET A 171 -22.94 -13.03 7.45
C MET A 171 -23.04 -12.24 8.73
N VAL A 172 -22.39 -11.07 8.80
CA VAL A 172 -22.44 -10.24 10.00
C VAL A 172 -23.86 -9.68 10.20
N GLU A 173 -24.47 -9.17 9.14
CA GLU A 173 -25.84 -8.65 9.23
C GLU A 173 -26.82 -9.77 9.60
N THR A 174 -26.63 -10.95 9.03
CA THR A 174 -27.48 -12.09 9.34
C THR A 174 -27.34 -12.50 10.80
N ALA A 175 -26.11 -12.50 11.31
CA ALA A 175 -25.86 -12.82 12.71
C ALA A 175 -26.54 -11.81 13.63
N GLN A 176 -26.46 -10.53 13.28
CA GLN A 176 -27.13 -9.49 14.07
C GLN A 176 -28.65 -9.68 14.09
N MET A 177 -29.22 -10.05 12.96
CA MET A 177 -30.67 -10.31 12.86
C MET A 177 -31.06 -11.50 13.71
N ILE A 178 -30.27 -12.58 13.69
CA ILE A 178 -30.56 -13.77 14.50
C ILE A 178 -30.53 -13.42 15.99
N LEU A 179 -29.51 -12.65 16.39
CA LEU A 179 -29.40 -12.25 17.80
C LEU A 179 -30.60 -11.42 18.25
N LEU A 180 -31.05 -10.49 17.42
CA LEU A 180 -32.21 -9.67 17.75
C LEU A 180 -33.48 -10.50 17.86
N LEU A 181 -33.70 -11.40 16.92
CA LEU A 181 -34.90 -12.22 16.92
C LEU A 181 -34.97 -13.14 18.12
N ILE A 182 -33.82 -13.74 18.47
CA ILE A 182 -33.79 -14.70 19.58
C ILE A 182 -33.90 -13.97 20.92
N TYR A 183 -33.24 -12.83 21.09
CA TYR A 183 -33.31 -12.08 22.33
C TYR A 183 -34.69 -11.49 22.57
N ASP A 184 -35.36 -11.06 21.53
CA ASP A 184 -36.70 -10.47 21.67
C ASP A 184 -37.77 -11.53 21.73
N GLY A 185 -37.49 -12.73 21.37
CA GLY A 185 -38.43 -13.82 21.43
C GLY A 185 -38.27 -14.59 22.72
#